data_ff4c09daf481d19dc375e2d339154481
#
_entry.id   ff4c09daf481d19dc375e2d339154481
#
_cell.length_a   1.000
_cell.length_b   1.000
_cell.length_c   1.000
_cell.angle_alpha   90.00
_cell.angle_beta   90.00
_cell.angle_gamma   90.00
#
_symmetry.space_group_name_H-M   'P 1'
#
loop_
_entity.id
_entity.type
_entity.pdbx_description
1 polymer ?
#
loop_
_entity_poly.entity_id
_entity_poly.type
_entity_poly.pdbx_seq_one_letter_code
_entity_poly.pdbx_strand_id
1 'polypeptide(L)'
;MKQKAVIFDLDGVICFTDKYHYQAWKALADELGIYFDETINNRLRGVSRMASFEIILERYNGEPMTQEQKEACCEKKNTLYRELLKNMSPADLSDEVKSTLDELRARGIKLAIGSSSKNTPFILGQLGLGDYFDAVSDGNNI
;
A
#
# COMPACT_ATOMS: atom_id res chain seq x y z
N MET A 1 -13.19 8.56 33.41
CA MET A 1 -11.91 8.27 32.71
C MET A 1 -12.03 8.61 31.24
N LYS A 2 -11.09 9.34 30.74
CA LYS A 2 -11.05 9.62 29.31
C LYS A 2 -10.55 8.37 28.57
N GLN A 3 -11.30 7.92 27.56
CA GLN A 3 -10.81 6.88 26.66
C GLN A 3 -9.70 7.46 25.82
N LYS A 4 -8.64 6.68 25.64
CA LYS A 4 -7.54 7.03 24.75
C LYS A 4 -7.61 6.16 23.51
N ALA A 5 -7.26 6.74 22.38
CA ALA A 5 -7.19 6.04 21.12
C ALA A 5 -5.93 6.45 20.36
N VAL A 6 -5.37 5.51 19.61
CA VAL A 6 -4.22 5.76 18.73
C VAL A 6 -4.61 5.34 17.33
N ILE A 7 -4.33 6.20 16.36
CA ILE A 7 -4.55 5.92 14.94
C ILE A 7 -3.20 5.70 14.29
N PHE A 8 -3.03 4.56 13.64
CA PHE A 8 -1.79 4.19 12.95
C PHE A 8 -1.98 4.30 11.44
N ASP A 9 -0.95 4.78 10.76
CA ASP A 9 -0.84 4.58 9.33
C ASP A 9 -0.51 3.10 9.09
N LEU A 10 -0.85 2.58 7.92
CA LEU A 10 -0.60 1.18 7.59
C LEU A 10 0.80 1.01 6.98
N ASP A 11 1.02 1.58 5.80
CA ASP A 11 2.27 1.42 5.08
C ASP A 11 3.41 2.21 5.74
N GLY A 12 4.50 1.53 6.00
CA GLY A 12 5.67 2.13 6.64
C GLY A 12 5.58 2.21 8.16
N VAL A 13 4.47 1.79 8.76
CA VAL A 13 4.27 1.78 10.22
C VAL A 13 3.92 0.39 10.71
N ILE A 14 2.78 -0.15 10.27
CA ILE A 14 2.34 -1.50 10.65
C ILE A 14 3.04 -2.56 9.80
N CYS A 15 3.22 -2.27 8.53
CA CYS A 15 3.87 -3.18 7.58
C CYS A 15 4.59 -2.38 6.50
N PHE A 16 5.32 -3.10 5.64
CA PHE A 16 6.10 -2.50 4.56
C PHE A 16 5.72 -3.15 3.25
N THR A 17 4.90 -2.47 2.44
CA THR A 17 4.41 -2.97 1.16
C THR A 17 5.14 -2.35 -0.03
N ASP A 18 6.11 -1.46 0.21
CA ASP A 18 6.83 -0.74 -0.84
C ASP A 18 7.48 -1.68 -1.86
N LYS A 19 8.02 -2.82 -1.39
CA LYS A 19 8.63 -3.81 -2.28
C LYS A 19 7.64 -4.36 -3.30
N TYR A 20 6.36 -4.51 -2.92
CA TYR A 20 5.32 -5.02 -3.82
C TYR A 20 4.87 -3.94 -4.80
N HIS A 21 4.79 -2.69 -4.36
CA HIS A 21 4.55 -1.56 -5.26
C HIS A 21 5.67 -1.46 -6.30
N TYR A 22 6.93 -1.55 -5.86
CA TYR A 22 8.08 -1.52 -6.76
C TYR A 22 7.98 -2.63 -7.80
N GLN A 23 7.75 -3.86 -7.35
CA GLN A 23 7.68 -5.01 -8.26
C GLN A 23 6.56 -4.85 -9.29
N ALA A 24 5.40 -4.37 -8.87
CA ALA A 24 4.27 -4.18 -9.77
C ALA A 24 4.52 -3.08 -10.79
N TRP A 25 5.05 -1.92 -10.36
CA TRP A 25 5.40 -0.85 -11.29
C TRP A 25 6.54 -1.26 -12.23
N LYS A 26 7.52 -2.00 -11.71
CA LYS A 26 8.64 -2.49 -12.54
C LYS A 26 8.15 -3.42 -13.64
N ALA A 27 7.25 -4.34 -13.31
CA ALA A 27 6.68 -5.26 -14.30
C ALA A 27 5.92 -4.50 -15.38
N LEU A 28 5.13 -3.50 -15.01
CA LEU A 28 4.41 -2.66 -15.97
C LEU A 28 5.37 -1.86 -16.84
N ALA A 29 6.38 -1.25 -16.24
CA ALA A 29 7.38 -0.46 -16.97
C ALA A 29 8.15 -1.34 -17.97
N ASP A 30 8.55 -2.54 -17.57
CA ASP A 30 9.23 -3.48 -18.46
C ASP A 30 8.35 -3.84 -19.65
N GLU A 31 7.06 -4.05 -19.42
CA GLU A 31 6.12 -4.35 -20.49
C GLU A 31 5.99 -3.21 -21.50
N LEU A 32 6.06 -1.98 -21.02
CA LEU A 32 5.97 -0.77 -21.85
C LEU A 32 7.31 -0.33 -22.42
N GLY A 33 8.41 -1.02 -22.06
CA GLY A 33 9.74 -0.64 -22.50
C GLY A 33 10.27 0.62 -21.82
N ILE A 34 9.83 0.92 -20.60
CA ILE A 34 10.23 2.09 -19.85
C ILE A 34 11.28 1.70 -18.81
N TYR A 35 12.36 2.51 -18.72
CA TYR A 35 13.33 2.31 -17.65
C TYR A 35 12.73 2.71 -16.29
N PHE A 36 12.86 1.82 -15.32
CA PHE A 36 12.33 2.02 -13.96
C PHE A 36 13.27 1.39 -12.95
N ASP A 37 13.61 2.13 -11.89
CA ASP A 37 14.48 1.63 -10.83
C ASP A 37 14.00 2.11 -9.46
N GLU A 38 14.73 1.75 -8.41
CA GLU A 38 14.39 2.11 -7.03
C GLU A 38 14.44 3.63 -6.79
N THR A 39 15.32 4.34 -7.47
CA THR A 39 15.41 5.79 -7.36
C THR A 39 14.12 6.44 -7.87
N ILE A 40 13.63 5.98 -9.03
CA ILE A 40 12.36 6.45 -9.58
C ILE A 40 11.21 6.06 -8.64
N ASN A 41 11.24 4.83 -8.12
CA ASN A 41 10.23 4.36 -7.19
C ASN A 41 10.13 5.24 -5.94
N ASN A 42 11.24 5.75 -5.45
CA ASN A 42 11.24 6.65 -4.29
C ASN A 42 10.42 7.93 -4.55
N ARG A 43 10.33 8.37 -5.79
CA ARG A 43 9.52 9.54 -6.16
C ARG A 43 8.01 9.26 -6.10
N LEU A 44 7.62 7.99 -6.04
CA LEU A 44 6.22 7.58 -6.05
C LEU A 44 5.62 7.48 -4.65
N ARG A 45 6.43 7.58 -3.61
CA ARG A 45 5.96 7.43 -2.22
C ARG A 45 5.00 8.54 -1.85
N GLY A 46 3.85 8.16 -1.31
CA GLY A 46 2.81 9.12 -0.95
C GLY A 46 2.09 9.75 -2.12
N VAL A 47 2.34 9.27 -3.34
CA VAL A 47 1.77 9.80 -4.57
C VAL A 47 0.61 8.90 -5.02
N SER A 48 -0.45 9.50 -5.54
CA SER A 48 -1.60 8.73 -6.04
C SER A 48 -1.18 7.81 -7.20
N ARG A 49 -2.01 6.81 -7.49
CA ARG A 49 -1.73 5.82 -8.53
C ARG A 49 -1.53 6.49 -9.90
N MET A 50 -2.46 7.34 -10.31
CA MET A 50 -2.37 8.00 -11.62
C MET A 50 -1.18 8.95 -11.70
N ALA A 51 -0.93 9.75 -10.66
CA ALA A 51 0.21 10.66 -10.62
C ALA A 51 1.53 9.89 -10.62
N SER A 52 1.58 8.73 -9.96
CA SER A 52 2.74 7.84 -10.01
C SER A 52 3.02 7.37 -11.44
N PHE A 53 1.97 6.96 -12.15
CA PHE A 53 2.13 6.52 -13.54
C PHE A 53 2.61 7.65 -14.43
N GLU A 54 2.14 8.88 -14.22
CA GLU A 54 2.62 10.04 -14.98
C GLU A 54 4.13 10.27 -14.76
N ILE A 55 4.62 10.04 -13.55
CA ILE A 55 6.06 10.12 -13.27
C ILE A 55 6.82 9.06 -14.06
N ILE A 56 6.31 7.83 -14.10
CA ILE A 56 6.91 6.75 -14.88
C ILE A 56 6.93 7.09 -16.37
N LEU A 57 5.87 7.71 -16.88
CA LEU A 57 5.76 8.07 -18.30
C LEU A 57 6.73 9.18 -18.72
N GLU A 58 7.39 9.87 -17.80
CA GLU A 58 8.42 10.86 -18.15
C GLU A 58 9.51 10.27 -19.05
N ARG A 59 9.75 8.97 -18.97
CA ARG A 59 10.77 8.27 -19.75
C ARG A 59 10.17 7.39 -20.87
N TYR A 60 8.89 7.56 -21.13
CA TYR A 60 8.21 6.80 -22.16
C TYR A 60 8.49 7.42 -23.55
N ASN A 61 9.00 6.60 -24.47
CA ASN A 61 9.35 7.05 -25.83
C ASN A 61 8.35 6.58 -26.89
N GLY A 62 7.26 5.95 -26.48
CA GLY A 62 6.22 5.49 -27.39
C GLY A 62 5.23 6.58 -27.72
N GLU A 63 4.17 6.20 -28.42
CA GLU A 63 3.11 7.13 -28.77
C GLU A 63 2.36 7.60 -27.52
N PRO A 64 1.89 8.87 -27.50
CA PRO A 64 1.16 9.36 -26.33
C PRO A 64 -0.05 8.48 -26.03
N MET A 65 -0.24 8.17 -24.74
CA MET A 65 -1.38 7.37 -24.29
C MET A 65 -2.62 8.23 -24.07
N THR A 66 -3.78 7.68 -24.41
CA THR A 66 -5.05 8.28 -24.03
C THR A 66 -5.29 8.09 -22.52
N GLN A 67 -6.22 8.86 -21.96
CA GLN A 67 -6.58 8.70 -20.56
C GLN A 67 -7.09 7.29 -20.27
N GLU A 68 -7.87 6.70 -21.18
CA GLU A 68 -8.35 5.33 -21.02
C GLU A 68 -7.20 4.32 -20.98
N GLN A 69 -6.19 4.50 -21.83
CA GLN A 69 -5.00 3.62 -21.84
C GLN A 69 -4.24 3.74 -20.54
N LYS A 70 -4.09 4.97 -20.01
CA LYS A 70 -3.41 5.19 -18.73
C LYS A 70 -4.17 4.52 -17.59
N GLU A 71 -5.49 4.64 -17.57
CA GLU A 71 -6.32 4.00 -16.56
C GLU A 71 -6.22 2.48 -16.62
N ALA A 72 -6.20 1.91 -17.83
CA ALA A 72 -6.03 0.47 -18.01
C ALA A 72 -4.68 0.00 -17.50
N CYS A 73 -3.62 0.77 -17.73
CA CYS A 73 -2.29 0.45 -17.20
C CYS A 73 -2.26 0.50 -15.68
N CYS A 74 -2.88 1.50 -15.08
CA CYS A 74 -2.97 1.62 -13.63
C CYS A 74 -3.75 0.45 -13.02
N GLU A 75 -4.84 0.03 -13.66
CA GLU A 75 -5.60 -1.15 -13.24
C GLU A 75 -4.76 -2.41 -13.32
N LYS A 76 -3.99 -2.55 -14.38
CA LYS A 76 -3.08 -3.68 -14.54
C LYS A 76 -2.05 -3.73 -13.43
N LYS A 77 -1.45 -2.57 -13.10
CA LYS A 77 -0.52 -2.48 -11.97
C LYS A 77 -1.20 -2.87 -10.68
N ASN A 78 -2.42 -2.39 -10.45
CA ASN A 78 -3.14 -2.70 -9.21
C ASN A 78 -3.43 -4.20 -9.10
N THR A 79 -3.79 -4.85 -10.22
CA THR A 79 -4.01 -6.30 -10.26
C THR A 79 -2.72 -7.04 -9.91
N LEU A 80 -1.59 -6.64 -10.50
CA LEU A 80 -0.29 -7.22 -10.18
C LEU A 80 0.07 -7.02 -8.72
N TYR A 81 -0.14 -5.81 -8.19
CA TYR A 81 0.13 -5.49 -6.81
C TYR A 81 -0.70 -6.38 -5.87
N ARG A 82 -1.98 -6.55 -6.15
CA ARG A 82 -2.85 -7.39 -5.32
C ARG A 82 -2.42 -8.86 -5.37
N GLU A 83 -1.98 -9.35 -6.55
CA GLU A 83 -1.44 -10.70 -6.66
C GLU A 83 -0.18 -10.87 -5.80
N LEU A 84 0.71 -9.86 -5.81
CA LEU A 84 1.90 -9.89 -4.97
C LEU A 84 1.56 -9.85 -3.49
N LEU A 85 0.53 -9.12 -3.10
CA LEU A 85 0.08 -9.05 -1.72
C LEU A 85 -0.39 -10.40 -1.18
N LYS A 86 -0.78 -11.33 -2.04
CA LYS A 86 -1.15 -12.69 -1.63
C LYS A 86 0.01 -13.44 -0.99
N ASN A 87 1.24 -12.99 -1.24
CA ASN A 87 2.43 -13.56 -0.61
C ASN A 87 2.66 -13.04 0.81
N MET A 88 1.92 -12.03 1.25
CA MET A 88 2.00 -11.56 2.62
C MET A 88 1.39 -12.57 3.59
N SER A 89 1.94 -12.62 4.79
CA SER A 89 1.49 -13.51 5.84
C SER A 89 1.68 -12.80 7.20
N PRO A 90 1.18 -13.37 8.30
CA PRO A 90 1.47 -12.80 9.62
C PRO A 90 2.97 -12.65 9.91
N ALA A 91 3.84 -13.38 9.21
CA ALA A 91 5.28 -13.23 9.33
C ALA A 91 5.79 -11.87 8.84
N ASP A 92 5.02 -11.16 8.01
CA ASP A 92 5.36 -9.81 7.54
C ASP A 92 5.07 -8.74 8.60
N LEU A 93 4.38 -9.10 9.66
CA LEU A 93 4.18 -8.23 10.82
C LEU A 93 5.33 -8.49 11.81
N SER A 94 6.12 -7.46 12.11
CA SER A 94 7.24 -7.65 13.04
C SER A 94 6.75 -7.94 14.45
N ASP A 95 7.54 -8.72 15.20
CA ASP A 95 7.23 -9.02 16.59
C ASP A 95 7.18 -7.76 17.44
N GLU A 96 8.03 -6.79 17.15
CA GLU A 96 8.06 -5.51 17.84
C GLU A 96 6.76 -4.73 17.66
N VAL A 97 6.25 -4.65 16.44
CA VAL A 97 4.98 -3.98 16.13
C VAL A 97 3.83 -4.71 16.85
N LYS A 98 3.77 -6.03 16.72
CA LYS A 98 2.72 -6.82 17.35
C LYS A 98 2.73 -6.67 18.86
N SER A 99 3.91 -6.72 19.50
CA SER A 99 4.04 -6.53 20.94
C SER A 99 3.58 -5.15 21.38
N THR A 100 3.92 -4.11 20.62
CA THR A 100 3.50 -2.73 20.91
C THR A 100 1.98 -2.61 20.84
N LEU A 101 1.36 -3.16 19.80
CA LEU A 101 -0.08 -3.14 19.64
C LEU A 101 -0.79 -3.87 20.78
N ASP A 102 -0.31 -5.05 21.13
CA ASP A 102 -0.89 -5.85 22.21
C ASP A 102 -0.77 -5.13 23.56
N GLU A 103 0.37 -4.48 23.81
CA GLU A 103 0.57 -3.72 25.05
C GLU A 103 -0.39 -2.54 25.15
N LEU A 104 -0.57 -1.80 24.07
CA LEU A 104 -1.51 -0.68 24.05
C LEU A 104 -2.94 -1.16 24.31
N ARG A 105 -3.32 -2.26 23.69
CA ARG A 105 -4.65 -2.84 23.90
C ARG A 105 -4.84 -3.32 25.33
N ALA A 106 -3.80 -3.91 25.93
CA ALA A 106 -3.85 -4.35 27.32
C ALA A 106 -4.01 -3.18 28.30
N ARG A 107 -3.59 -1.97 27.89
CA ARG A 107 -3.78 -0.75 28.68
C ARG A 107 -5.16 -0.10 28.47
N GLY A 108 -6.05 -0.73 27.71
CA GLY A 108 -7.38 -0.21 27.44
C GLY A 108 -7.42 0.89 26.38
N ILE A 109 -6.36 1.02 25.58
CA ILE A 109 -6.30 2.01 24.51
C ILE A 109 -6.96 1.45 23.27
N LYS A 110 -7.86 2.22 22.66
CA LYS A 110 -8.47 1.84 21.37
C LYS A 110 -7.47 2.03 20.25
N LEU A 111 -7.46 1.09 19.32
CA LEU A 111 -6.52 1.10 18.19
C LEU A 111 -7.29 1.21 16.88
N ALA A 112 -6.81 2.08 16.01
CA ALA A 112 -7.44 2.31 14.71
C ALA A 112 -6.39 2.42 13.61
N ILE A 113 -6.80 2.16 12.39
CA ILE A 113 -5.99 2.35 11.18
C ILE A 113 -6.54 3.54 10.40
N GLY A 114 -5.66 4.44 9.95
CA GLY A 114 -5.98 5.47 8.98
C GLY A 114 -5.03 5.33 7.80
N SER A 115 -5.54 4.96 6.64
CA SER A 115 -4.74 4.69 5.45
C SER A 115 -5.46 5.20 4.21
N SER A 116 -4.70 5.71 3.24
CA SER A 116 -5.25 6.09 1.94
C SER A 116 -5.36 4.90 0.98
N SER A 117 -4.81 3.75 1.33
CA SER A 117 -4.82 2.57 0.47
C SER A 117 -6.20 1.93 0.41
N LYS A 118 -6.68 1.66 -0.80
CA LYS A 118 -7.92 0.90 -1.02
C LYS A 118 -7.75 -0.59 -0.73
N ASN A 119 -6.52 -1.06 -0.64
CA ASN A 119 -6.21 -2.47 -0.36
C ASN A 119 -6.02 -2.75 1.14
N THR A 120 -6.29 -1.77 2.00
CA THR A 120 -6.10 -1.89 3.45
C THR A 120 -6.79 -3.11 4.06
N PRO A 121 -8.08 -3.40 3.78
CA PRO A 121 -8.71 -4.59 4.36
C PRO A 121 -8.01 -5.88 3.96
N PHE A 122 -7.60 -5.98 2.71
CA PHE A 122 -6.89 -7.16 2.22
C PHE A 122 -5.54 -7.34 2.92
N ILE A 123 -4.78 -6.24 3.05
CA ILE A 123 -3.47 -6.27 3.71
C ILE A 123 -3.61 -6.68 5.18
N LEU A 124 -4.57 -6.10 5.89
CA LEU A 124 -4.82 -6.46 7.29
C LEU A 124 -5.18 -7.92 7.42
N GLY A 125 -6.01 -8.45 6.52
CA GLY A 125 -6.36 -9.86 6.50
C GLY A 125 -5.15 -10.76 6.31
N GLN A 126 -4.23 -10.39 5.42
CA GLN A 126 -3.00 -11.16 5.18
C GLN A 126 -2.07 -11.15 6.40
N LEU A 127 -2.06 -10.08 7.16
CA LEU A 127 -1.26 -9.97 8.39
C LEU A 127 -1.90 -10.67 9.60
N GLY A 128 -3.12 -11.17 9.45
CA GLY A 128 -3.86 -11.76 10.57
C GLY A 128 -4.49 -10.72 11.48
N LEU A 129 -4.68 -9.49 10.99
CA LEU A 129 -5.20 -8.37 11.76
C LEU A 129 -6.59 -7.90 11.28
N GLY A 130 -7.31 -8.75 10.54
CA GLY A 130 -8.59 -8.38 9.95
C GLY A 130 -9.61 -7.83 10.95
N ASP A 131 -9.67 -8.39 12.16
CA ASP A 131 -10.60 -7.99 13.21
C ASP A 131 -9.90 -7.36 14.42
N TYR A 132 -8.63 -7.02 14.28
CA TYR A 132 -7.82 -6.58 15.42
C TYR A 132 -8.10 -5.14 15.85
N PHE A 133 -8.34 -4.24 14.89
CA PHE A 133 -8.50 -2.81 15.15
C PHE A 133 -9.95 -2.45 15.46
N ASP A 134 -10.13 -1.50 16.35
CA ASP A 134 -11.47 -1.01 16.74
C ASP A 134 -12.14 -0.22 15.61
N ALA A 135 -11.35 0.41 14.76
CA ALA A 135 -11.84 1.13 13.58
C ALA A 135 -10.78 1.12 12.48
N VAL A 136 -11.23 1.11 11.24
CA VAL A 136 -10.36 1.19 10.06
C VAL A 136 -10.95 2.19 9.09
N SER A 137 -10.18 3.23 8.77
CA SER A 137 -10.49 4.18 7.70
C SER A 137 -9.48 3.95 6.58
N ASP A 138 -9.97 3.74 5.37
CA ASP A 138 -9.13 3.41 4.22
C ASP A 138 -9.51 4.21 2.98
N GLY A 139 -8.88 3.91 1.84
CA GLY A 139 -9.13 4.61 0.59
C GLY A 139 -10.52 4.39 0.00
N ASN A 140 -11.32 3.45 0.56
CA ASN A 140 -12.67 3.18 0.08
C ASN A 140 -13.73 4.00 0.83
N ASN A 141 -13.40 4.48 2.03
CA ASN A 141 -14.35 5.19 2.88
C ASN A 141 -13.87 6.58 3.35
N ILE A 142 -12.88 7.10 2.68
CA ILE A 142 -12.39 8.47 2.91
C ILE A 142 -13.07 9.42 1.93
#